data_36b3059513ec0b3c1dbf26687c5cb6ec
#
_entry.id   36b3059513ec0b3c1dbf26687c5cb6ec
#
_cell.length_a   1.000
_cell.length_b   1.000
_cell.length_c   1.000
_cell.angle_alpha   90.00
_cell.angle_beta   90.00
_cell.angle_gamma   90.00
#
_symmetry.space_group_name_H-M   'P 1'
#
loop_
_entity.id
_entity.type
_entity.pdbx_description
1 polymer ?
#
loop_
_entity_poly.entity_id
_entity_poly.type
_entity_poly.pdbx_seq_one_letter_code
_entity_poly.pdbx_strand_id
1 'polypeptide(L)'
;MRLKFTKMQGAGNDFVVLDALRAPVELTPTRVQRLADRRFGVGADQILVVEPSRTPGIDFRYRIYNSSGEEDEHCGNGARCFVRYVHGHGLTRKSTVRVETVNNVLELRLQDDGRVTVDMNRPLFEPALVPFDTAGLVPRQVNGFSLWPLAELGVEIAVVS
;
A
#
# COMPACT_ATOMS: atom_id res chain seq x y z
N MET A 1 1.86 -20.96 18.56
CA MET A 1 2.41 -20.76 17.20
C MET A 1 3.37 -19.57 17.26
N ARG A 2 4.59 -19.68 16.73
CA ARG A 2 5.53 -18.56 16.61
C ARG A 2 5.39 -17.97 15.21
N LEU A 3 5.05 -16.69 15.12
CA LEU A 3 5.02 -15.95 13.87
C LEU A 3 6.29 -15.09 13.79
N LYS A 4 7.10 -15.31 12.75
CA LYS A 4 8.24 -14.46 12.46
C LYS A 4 7.78 -13.24 11.66
N PHE A 5 8.30 -12.08 11.98
CA PHE A 5 8.00 -10.85 11.27
C PHE A 5 9.25 -9.99 11.12
N THR A 6 9.19 -9.05 10.18
CA THR A 6 10.17 -7.98 10.04
C THR A 6 9.46 -6.64 10.24
N LYS A 7 10.02 -5.77 11.08
CA LYS A 7 9.52 -4.41 11.25
C LYS A 7 10.18 -3.51 10.23
N MET A 8 9.39 -2.77 9.46
CA MET A 8 9.88 -1.84 8.44
C MET A 8 9.15 -0.51 8.54
N GLN A 9 9.70 0.51 7.88
CA GLN A 9 9.04 1.80 7.72
C GLN A 9 9.37 2.41 6.35
N GLY A 10 8.44 3.20 5.81
CA GLY A 10 8.62 3.98 4.60
C GLY A 10 7.93 5.33 4.74
N ALA A 11 8.70 6.42 4.71
CA ALA A 11 8.21 7.80 4.88
C ALA A 11 7.38 8.01 6.17
N GLY A 12 7.77 7.36 7.26
CA GLY A 12 7.08 7.44 8.56
C GLY A 12 5.93 6.47 8.77
N ASN A 13 5.41 5.87 7.71
CA ASN A 13 4.43 4.79 7.78
C ASN A 13 5.11 3.48 8.11
N ASP A 14 4.71 2.80 9.19
CA ASP A 14 5.38 1.60 9.68
C ASP A 14 4.59 0.32 9.46
N PHE A 15 5.31 -0.77 9.23
CA PHE A 15 4.76 -2.05 8.79
C PHE A 15 5.30 -3.20 9.64
N VAL A 16 4.42 -4.18 9.89
CA VAL A 16 4.81 -5.54 10.23
C VAL A 16 4.74 -6.37 8.94
N VAL A 17 5.89 -6.87 8.48
CA VAL A 17 5.99 -7.68 7.26
C VAL A 17 6.05 -9.16 7.63
N LEU A 18 5.17 -9.96 7.03
CA LEU A 18 5.03 -11.39 7.23
C LEU A 18 5.37 -12.15 5.94
N ASP A 19 6.24 -13.14 6.05
CA ASP A 19 6.59 -14.06 4.95
C ASP A 19 5.64 -15.26 4.98
N ALA A 20 4.79 -15.35 3.96
CA ALA A 20 3.87 -16.46 3.74
C ALA A 20 4.24 -17.30 2.49
N LEU A 21 5.49 -17.19 1.98
CA LEU A 21 5.91 -17.91 0.79
C LEU A 21 6.02 -19.42 1.00
N ARG A 22 6.41 -19.86 2.22
CA ARG A 22 6.60 -21.27 2.55
C ARG A 22 5.42 -21.89 3.25
N ALA A 23 4.69 -21.10 4.02
CA ALA A 23 3.51 -21.55 4.77
C ALA A 23 2.51 -20.41 4.83
N PRO A 24 1.22 -20.67 4.57
CA PRO A 24 0.20 -19.64 4.61
C PRO A 24 0.09 -19.03 6.01
N VAL A 25 -0.08 -17.73 6.06
CA VAL A 25 -0.37 -16.99 7.29
C VAL A 25 -1.84 -16.59 7.26
N GLU A 26 -2.60 -17.18 8.16
CA GLU A 26 -4.02 -16.90 8.28
C GLU A 26 -4.22 -15.64 9.13
N LEU A 27 -4.66 -14.56 8.52
CA LEU A 27 -4.96 -13.29 9.18
C LEU A 27 -6.47 -13.08 9.23
N THR A 28 -7.03 -13.17 10.42
CA THR A 28 -8.38 -12.66 10.70
C THR A 28 -8.29 -11.19 11.11
N PRO A 29 -9.37 -10.39 10.97
CA PRO A 29 -9.37 -9.00 11.43
C PRO A 29 -8.87 -8.84 12.88
N THR A 30 -9.31 -9.70 13.77
CA THR A 30 -8.87 -9.69 15.18
C THR A 30 -7.36 -9.94 15.34
N ARG A 31 -6.78 -10.85 14.53
CA ARG A 31 -5.33 -11.10 14.55
C ARG A 31 -4.53 -9.92 14.04
N VAL A 32 -5.02 -9.28 12.96
CA VAL A 32 -4.42 -8.06 12.41
C VAL A 32 -4.44 -6.94 13.44
N GLN A 33 -5.61 -6.65 14.03
CA GLN A 33 -5.77 -5.64 15.09
C GLN A 33 -4.81 -5.89 16.24
N ARG A 34 -4.69 -7.14 16.70
CA ARG A 34 -3.78 -7.49 17.79
C ARG A 34 -2.30 -7.32 17.40
N LEU A 35 -1.91 -7.66 16.19
CA LEU A 35 -0.53 -7.42 15.70
C LEU A 35 -0.23 -5.93 15.59
N ALA A 36 -1.20 -5.15 15.10
CA ALA A 36 -1.05 -3.71 14.89
C ALA A 36 -1.11 -2.89 16.17
N ASP A 37 -1.67 -3.44 17.25
CA ASP A 37 -1.79 -2.74 18.53
C ASP A 37 -0.42 -2.33 19.07
N ARG A 38 -0.23 -1.03 19.31
CA ARG A 38 1.05 -0.46 19.76
C ARG A 38 1.35 -0.70 21.24
N ARG A 39 0.38 -1.17 22.03
CA ARG A 39 0.51 -1.41 23.47
C ARG A 39 0.61 -2.89 23.79
N PHE A 40 -0.22 -3.70 23.15
CA PHE A 40 -0.36 -5.14 23.46
C PHE A 40 0.08 -6.05 22.32
N GLY A 41 0.46 -5.50 21.17
CA GLY A 41 0.94 -6.21 20.01
C GLY A 41 2.38 -5.82 19.63
N VAL A 42 2.70 -5.98 18.34
CA VAL A 42 3.96 -5.49 17.76
C VAL A 42 3.90 -3.98 17.53
N GLY A 43 2.73 -3.48 17.18
CA GLY A 43 2.47 -2.09 16.83
C GLY A 43 2.89 -1.77 15.39
N ALA A 44 1.94 -1.36 14.57
CA ALA A 44 2.19 -0.88 13.21
C ALA A 44 0.97 -0.13 12.69
N ASP A 45 1.17 0.72 11.68
CA ASP A 45 0.07 1.31 10.92
C ASP A 45 -0.61 0.25 10.07
N GLN A 46 0.18 -0.65 9.45
CA GLN A 46 -0.32 -1.68 8.56
C GLN A 46 0.47 -3.00 8.69
N ILE A 47 -0.20 -4.10 8.33
CA ILE A 47 0.41 -5.43 8.23
C ILE A 47 0.54 -5.78 6.75
N LEU A 48 1.73 -6.16 6.32
CA LEU A 48 2.07 -6.50 4.95
C LEU A 48 2.39 -8.00 4.86
N VAL A 49 1.80 -8.71 3.90
CA VAL A 49 2.03 -10.14 3.70
C VAL A 49 2.62 -10.39 2.32
N VAL A 50 3.72 -11.13 2.29
CA VAL A 50 4.39 -11.59 1.07
C VAL A 50 3.93 -13.01 0.79
N GLU A 51 3.18 -13.21 -0.29
CA GLU A 51 2.62 -14.51 -0.69
C GLU A 51 3.11 -14.93 -2.08
N PRO A 52 3.11 -16.24 -2.40
CA PRO A 52 3.36 -16.68 -3.76
C PRO A 52 2.18 -16.26 -4.67
N SER A 53 2.50 -15.72 -5.85
CA SER A 53 1.48 -15.53 -6.89
C SER A 53 1.17 -16.87 -7.57
N ARG A 54 -0.09 -17.03 -8.00
CA ARG A 54 -0.54 -18.13 -8.87
C ARG A 54 -0.74 -17.65 -10.31
N THR A 55 -0.60 -16.36 -10.56
CA THR A 55 -0.79 -15.72 -11.85
C THR A 55 0.49 -15.80 -12.68
N PRO A 56 0.48 -16.37 -13.89
CA PRO A 56 1.67 -16.44 -14.75
C PRO A 56 2.26 -15.05 -15.02
N GLY A 57 3.59 -14.94 -14.89
CA GLY A 57 4.32 -13.68 -15.12
C GLY A 57 4.26 -12.68 -13.95
N ILE A 58 3.64 -13.04 -12.84
CA ILE A 58 3.65 -12.26 -11.60
C ILE A 58 4.58 -12.95 -10.60
N ASP A 59 5.45 -12.16 -9.97
CA ASP A 59 6.48 -12.70 -9.08
C ASP A 59 5.96 -13.04 -7.70
N PHE A 60 5.09 -12.18 -7.14
CA PHE A 60 4.53 -12.34 -5.81
C PHE A 60 3.10 -11.82 -5.75
N ARG A 61 2.39 -12.23 -4.70
CA ARG A 61 1.18 -11.59 -4.23
C ARG A 61 1.50 -10.71 -3.04
N TYR A 62 1.02 -9.48 -3.07
CA TYR A 62 1.19 -8.47 -2.05
C TYR A 62 -0.16 -8.18 -1.40
N ARG A 63 -0.28 -8.50 -0.12
CA ARG A 63 -1.47 -8.17 0.65
C ARG A 63 -1.12 -7.19 1.76
N ILE A 64 -2.01 -6.26 2.00
CA ILE A 64 -1.84 -5.25 3.02
C ILE A 64 -3.13 -5.11 3.82
N TYR A 65 -2.99 -4.92 5.12
CA TYR A 65 -4.11 -4.77 6.04
C TYR A 65 -3.92 -3.52 6.87
N ASN A 66 -4.97 -2.73 7.01
CA ASN A 66 -5.00 -1.61 7.93
C ASN A 66 -5.06 -2.11 9.38
N SER A 67 -4.67 -1.26 10.33
CA SER A 67 -4.75 -1.59 11.76
C SER A 67 -6.18 -1.89 12.25
N SER A 68 -7.21 -1.51 11.49
CA SER A 68 -8.62 -1.89 11.72
C SER A 68 -8.90 -3.38 11.45
N GLY A 69 -8.02 -4.07 10.71
CA GLY A 69 -8.18 -5.46 10.28
C GLY A 69 -8.73 -5.63 8.87
N GLU A 70 -9.02 -4.54 8.18
CA GLU A 70 -9.49 -4.55 6.80
C GLU A 70 -8.33 -4.67 5.82
N GLU A 71 -8.52 -5.45 4.76
CA GLU A 71 -7.57 -5.54 3.67
C GLU A 71 -7.69 -4.30 2.79
N ASP A 72 -6.54 -3.66 2.52
CA ASP A 72 -6.43 -2.49 1.68
C ASP A 72 -6.04 -2.89 0.26
N GLU A 73 -6.34 -2.05 -0.72
CA GLU A 73 -6.05 -2.34 -2.13
C GLU A 73 -4.56 -2.27 -2.42
N HIS A 74 -3.91 -1.19 -2.03
CA HIS A 74 -2.47 -0.98 -2.16
C HIS A 74 -2.00 0.26 -1.39
N CYS A 75 -0.70 0.27 -1.06
CA CYS A 75 -0.05 1.40 -0.40
C CYS A 75 1.35 1.60 -1.00
N GLY A 76 1.60 2.77 -1.56
CA GLY A 76 2.90 3.08 -2.17
C GLY A 76 4.07 2.99 -1.18
N ASN A 77 3.87 3.36 0.09
CA ASN A 77 4.87 3.21 1.16
C ASN A 77 5.14 1.72 1.44
N GLY A 78 4.06 0.93 1.51
CA GLY A 78 4.14 -0.52 1.69
C GLY A 78 4.81 -1.21 0.51
N ALA A 79 4.51 -0.81 -0.73
CA ALA A 79 5.13 -1.35 -1.93
C ALA A 79 6.66 -1.13 -1.94
N ARG A 80 7.13 0.03 -1.47
CA ARG A 80 8.58 0.28 -1.30
C ARG A 80 9.21 -0.62 -0.25
N CYS A 81 8.54 -0.82 0.88
CA CYS A 81 8.98 -1.77 1.90
C CYS A 81 8.99 -3.21 1.37
N PHE A 82 7.96 -3.59 0.60
CA PHE A 82 7.85 -4.91 -0.02
C PHE A 82 9.08 -5.24 -0.88
N VAL A 83 9.44 -4.36 -1.83
CA VAL A 83 10.59 -4.58 -2.71
C VAL A 83 11.88 -4.72 -1.92
N ARG A 84 12.10 -3.82 -0.96
CA ARG A 84 13.30 -3.91 -0.10
C ARG A 84 13.32 -5.18 0.74
N TYR A 85 12.15 -5.65 1.17
CA TYR A 85 12.03 -6.91 1.90
C TYR A 85 12.44 -8.10 1.05
N VAL A 86 11.84 -8.27 -0.15
CA VAL A 86 12.10 -9.43 -1.00
C VAL A 86 13.54 -9.47 -1.51
N HIS A 87 14.14 -8.32 -1.77
CA HIS A 87 15.56 -8.21 -2.12
C HIS A 87 16.47 -8.51 -0.92
N GLY A 88 16.23 -7.88 0.22
CA GLY A 88 17.05 -8.02 1.42
C GLY A 88 17.07 -9.46 1.97
N HIS A 89 16.00 -10.22 1.73
CA HIS A 89 15.89 -11.62 2.11
C HIS A 89 16.30 -12.61 0.99
N GLY A 90 16.80 -12.10 -0.15
CA GLY A 90 17.24 -12.93 -1.28
C GLY A 90 16.11 -13.71 -1.96
N LEU A 91 14.86 -13.27 -1.83
CA LEU A 91 13.68 -13.91 -2.41
C LEU A 91 13.58 -13.65 -3.93
N THR A 92 14.25 -12.61 -4.41
CA THR A 92 14.39 -12.29 -5.83
C THR A 92 15.73 -11.60 -6.11
N ARG A 93 16.19 -11.70 -7.37
CA ARG A 93 17.33 -10.94 -7.90
C ARG A 93 16.92 -9.97 -9.02
N LYS A 94 15.63 -9.95 -9.36
CA LYS A 94 15.10 -9.07 -10.41
C LYS A 94 15.09 -7.63 -9.91
N SER A 95 15.62 -6.68 -10.67
CA SER A 95 15.52 -5.26 -10.38
C SER A 95 14.07 -4.76 -10.48
N THR A 96 13.27 -5.37 -11.35
CA THR A 96 11.85 -5.11 -11.51
C THR A 96 11.04 -6.32 -11.05
N VAL A 97 10.11 -6.09 -10.13
CA VAL A 97 9.26 -7.11 -9.53
C VAL A 97 7.81 -6.76 -9.82
N ARG A 98 7.08 -7.74 -10.37
CA ARG A 98 5.64 -7.60 -10.62
C ARG A 98 4.87 -8.27 -9.49
N VAL A 99 3.97 -7.53 -8.89
CA VAL A 99 3.18 -8.01 -7.76
C VAL A 99 1.69 -7.82 -8.01
N GLU A 100 0.90 -8.83 -7.69
CA GLU A 100 -0.56 -8.69 -7.68
C GLU A 100 -1.03 -8.24 -6.30
N THR A 101 -1.97 -7.33 -6.27
CA THR A 101 -2.74 -6.91 -5.10
C THR A 101 -4.16 -7.45 -5.21
N VAL A 102 -5.08 -6.98 -4.37
CA VAL A 102 -6.50 -7.38 -4.44
C VAL A 102 -7.10 -7.03 -5.81
N ASN A 103 -6.82 -5.84 -6.35
CA ASN A 103 -7.50 -5.31 -7.55
C ASN A 103 -6.54 -4.98 -8.70
N ASN A 104 -5.22 -4.98 -8.47
CA ASN A 104 -4.25 -4.46 -9.41
C ASN A 104 -3.00 -5.34 -9.54
N VAL A 105 -2.24 -5.09 -10.60
CA VAL A 105 -0.85 -5.54 -10.73
C VAL A 105 0.03 -4.30 -10.71
N LEU A 106 0.99 -4.27 -9.80
CA LEU A 106 1.96 -3.19 -9.67
C LEU A 106 3.31 -3.64 -10.23
N GLU A 107 4.00 -2.73 -10.89
CA GLU A 107 5.40 -2.90 -11.25
C GLU A 107 6.28 -2.06 -10.33
N LEU A 108 7.18 -2.75 -9.63
CA LEU A 108 8.02 -2.18 -8.57
C LEU A 108 9.47 -2.33 -8.96
N ARG A 109 10.22 -1.23 -9.04
CA ARG A 109 11.62 -1.25 -9.49
C ARG A 109 12.56 -0.75 -8.40
N LEU A 110 13.48 -1.63 -7.97
CA LEU A 110 14.60 -1.22 -7.12
C LEU A 110 15.66 -0.52 -7.96
N GLN A 111 16.01 0.70 -7.59
CA GLN A 111 17.06 1.51 -8.21
C GLN A 111 18.43 1.21 -7.58
N ASP A 112 19.51 1.51 -8.30
CA ASP A 112 20.89 1.28 -7.84
C ASP A 112 21.22 2.07 -6.56
N ASP A 113 20.57 3.21 -6.35
CA ASP A 113 20.73 4.04 -5.14
C ASP A 113 19.86 3.57 -3.95
N GLY A 114 19.15 2.45 -4.12
CA GLY A 114 18.29 1.85 -3.11
C GLY A 114 16.89 2.48 -3.01
N ARG A 115 16.56 3.48 -3.82
CA ARG A 115 15.18 3.96 -3.95
C ARG A 115 14.33 2.94 -4.70
N VAL A 116 13.02 3.03 -4.53
CA VAL A 116 12.07 2.17 -5.24
C VAL A 116 11.11 3.03 -6.03
N THR A 117 11.05 2.79 -7.33
CA THR A 117 9.99 3.34 -8.19
C THR A 117 8.79 2.40 -8.11
N VAL A 118 7.62 2.97 -7.87
CA VAL A 118 6.33 2.27 -7.84
C VAL A 118 5.47 2.84 -8.93
N ASP A 119 5.01 2.02 -9.87
CA ASP A 119 3.97 2.41 -10.81
C ASP A 119 2.62 2.32 -10.08
N MET A 120 2.05 3.47 -9.76
CA MET A 120 0.76 3.60 -9.06
C MET A 120 -0.42 3.69 -10.03
N ASN A 121 -0.19 3.40 -11.33
CA ASN A 121 -1.15 3.59 -12.41
C ASN A 121 -1.48 5.09 -12.67
N ARG A 122 -2.39 5.32 -13.63
CA ARG A 122 -2.81 6.67 -14.00
C ARG A 122 -3.76 7.23 -12.95
N PRO A 123 -3.49 8.42 -12.40
CA PRO A 123 -4.40 9.06 -11.47
C PRO A 123 -5.69 9.50 -12.17
N LEU A 124 -6.80 9.43 -11.46
CA LEU A 124 -8.11 9.91 -11.91
C LEU A 124 -8.38 11.27 -11.26
N PHE A 125 -8.60 12.29 -12.11
CA PHE A 125 -8.89 13.67 -11.66
C PHE A 125 -10.34 14.07 -11.89
N GLU A 126 -11.12 13.23 -12.59
CA GLU A 126 -12.53 13.50 -12.85
C GLU A 126 -13.33 13.24 -11.55
N PRO A 127 -14.00 14.26 -10.97
CA PRO A 127 -14.72 14.10 -9.71
C PRO A 127 -15.79 13.02 -9.73
N ALA A 128 -16.43 12.79 -10.88
CA ALA A 128 -17.42 11.73 -11.04
C ALA A 128 -16.86 10.32 -10.89
N LEU A 129 -15.54 10.15 -11.06
CA LEU A 129 -14.81 8.87 -10.93
C LEU A 129 -14.13 8.68 -9.56
N VAL A 130 -14.22 9.68 -8.69
CA VAL A 130 -13.74 9.63 -7.31
C VAL A 130 -14.92 9.93 -6.37
N PRO A 131 -14.94 9.43 -5.13
CA PRO A 131 -16.07 9.62 -4.21
C PRO A 131 -16.11 11.06 -3.64
N PHE A 132 -16.24 12.05 -4.53
CA PHE A 132 -16.30 13.46 -4.19
C PHE A 132 -17.52 14.12 -4.83
N ASP A 133 -18.46 14.56 -3.99
CA ASP A 133 -19.67 15.26 -4.44
C ASP A 133 -19.34 16.74 -4.76
N THR A 134 -19.52 17.11 -6.01
CA THR A 134 -19.32 18.48 -6.51
C THR A 134 -20.58 19.31 -6.58
N ALA A 135 -21.72 18.82 -6.12
CA ALA A 135 -22.99 19.52 -6.20
C ALA A 135 -22.93 20.90 -5.53
N GLY A 136 -23.23 21.95 -6.28
CA GLY A 136 -23.18 23.34 -5.80
C GLY A 136 -21.78 23.92 -5.60
N LEU A 137 -20.71 23.19 -5.94
CA LEU A 137 -19.34 23.67 -5.85
C LEU A 137 -18.84 24.19 -7.21
N VAL A 138 -18.07 25.28 -7.17
CA VAL A 138 -17.40 25.86 -8.35
C VAL A 138 -15.89 25.77 -8.11
N PRO A 139 -15.15 24.99 -8.91
CA PRO A 139 -13.71 24.88 -8.73
C PRO A 139 -12.96 26.09 -9.27
N ARG A 140 -11.83 26.40 -8.66
CA ARG A 140 -10.83 27.35 -9.16
C ARG A 140 -9.72 26.59 -9.89
N GLN A 141 -9.35 27.04 -11.09
CA GLN A 141 -8.26 26.43 -11.85
C GLN A 141 -6.91 26.97 -11.41
N VAL A 142 -5.96 26.05 -11.08
CA VAL A 142 -4.59 26.41 -10.72
C VAL A 142 -3.62 25.43 -11.36
N ASN A 143 -2.76 25.93 -12.23
CA ASN A 143 -1.73 25.12 -12.90
C ASN A 143 -2.25 23.84 -13.57
N GLY A 144 -3.47 23.90 -14.14
CA GLY A 144 -4.10 22.75 -14.82
C GLY A 144 -4.87 21.82 -13.88
N PHE A 145 -4.96 22.12 -12.58
CA PHE A 145 -5.76 21.39 -11.62
C PHE A 145 -7.01 22.14 -11.19
N SER A 146 -8.09 21.41 -10.95
CA SER A 146 -9.31 21.95 -10.32
C SER A 146 -9.16 21.89 -8.81
N LEU A 147 -9.19 23.05 -8.16
CA LEU A 147 -9.26 23.16 -6.69
C LEU A 147 -10.71 23.38 -6.28
N TRP A 148 -11.23 22.51 -5.46
CA TRP A 148 -12.60 22.48 -5.00
C TRP A 148 -12.71 23.07 -3.59
N PRO A 149 -13.64 23.99 -3.33
CA PRO A 149 -13.82 24.58 -2.02
C PRO A 149 -14.42 23.56 -1.04
N LEU A 150 -13.82 23.44 0.15
CA LEU A 150 -14.41 22.79 1.32
C LEU A 150 -14.83 23.88 2.30
N ALA A 151 -16.08 24.36 2.16
CA ALA A 151 -16.59 25.51 2.90
C ALA A 151 -16.49 25.32 4.43
N GLU A 152 -16.76 24.12 4.92
CA GLU A 152 -16.73 23.79 6.35
C GLU A 152 -15.33 23.94 6.97
N LEU A 153 -14.29 23.73 6.18
CA LEU A 153 -12.89 23.81 6.61
C LEU A 153 -12.20 25.11 6.14
N GLY A 154 -12.85 25.90 5.28
CA GLY A 154 -12.28 27.13 4.73
C GLY A 154 -11.04 26.89 3.86
N VAL A 155 -10.91 25.73 3.22
CA VAL A 155 -9.78 25.34 2.37
C VAL A 155 -10.23 24.96 0.97
N GLU A 156 -9.27 24.92 0.03
CA GLU A 156 -9.47 24.35 -1.30
C GLU A 156 -8.62 23.08 -1.43
N ILE A 157 -9.16 22.06 -2.07
CA ILE A 157 -8.47 20.78 -2.29
C ILE A 157 -8.44 20.39 -3.77
N ALA A 158 -7.36 19.73 -4.21
CA ALA A 158 -7.36 18.96 -5.43
C ALA A 158 -7.85 17.54 -5.11
N VAL A 159 -8.81 17.06 -5.91
CA VAL A 159 -9.35 15.71 -5.76
C VAL A 159 -8.69 14.81 -6.78
N VAL A 160 -8.18 13.67 -6.32
CA VAL A 160 -7.48 12.68 -7.16
C VAL A 160 -7.60 11.30 -6.52
N SER A 161 -7.75 10.27 -7.35
CA SER A 161 -7.71 8.86 -6.95
C SER A 161 -6.58 8.14 -7.64
#